data_30c7d63d42020e5b8b92378a731e9b79
#
_entry.id   30c7d63d42020e5b8b92378a731e9b79
#
_cell.length_a   1.000
_cell.length_b   1.000
_cell.length_c   1.000
_cell.angle_alpha   90.00
_cell.angle_beta   90.00
_cell.angle_gamma   90.00
#
_symmetry.space_group_name_H-M   'P 1'
#
loop_
_entity.id
_entity.type
_entity.pdbx_description
1 polymer ?
#
loop_
_entity_poly.entity_id
_entity_poly.type
_entity_poly.pdbx_seq_one_letter_code
_entity_poly.pdbx_strand_id
1 'polypeptide(L)'
;MTPVPGPVRSPEADGAAGIRIRAARKDAGLTQQGLAATVQVSRQTIIAMETGDYAPSVYLAIKVAKALRSSVEALWDPEFQGPP
;
A
#
# COMPACT_ATOMS: atom_id res chain seq x y z
N MET A 1 -17.05 25.87 -14.92
CA MET A 1 -16.84 24.85 -13.90
C MET A 1 -15.40 24.43 -13.89
N THR A 2 -14.77 24.56 -12.77
CA THR A 2 -13.39 24.16 -12.66
C THR A 2 -13.32 22.62 -12.59
N PRO A 3 -12.59 21.99 -13.48
CA PRO A 3 -12.43 20.56 -13.37
C PRO A 3 -11.79 20.23 -12.04
N VAL A 4 -12.36 19.25 -11.35
CA VAL A 4 -11.72 18.74 -10.16
C VAL A 4 -10.39 18.15 -10.63
N PRO A 5 -9.26 18.66 -10.14
CA PRO A 5 -8.00 18.03 -10.52
C PRO A 5 -8.07 16.57 -10.10
N GLY A 6 -7.69 15.70 -11.00
CA GLY A 6 -7.52 14.32 -10.63
C GLY A 6 -6.58 14.23 -9.43
N PRO A 7 -6.57 13.10 -8.73
CA PRO A 7 -5.68 12.97 -7.59
C PRO A 7 -4.26 13.25 -8.06
N VAL A 8 -3.71 14.35 -7.56
CA VAL A 8 -2.32 14.66 -7.83
C VAL A 8 -1.53 13.74 -6.92
N ARG A 9 -0.95 12.73 -7.51
CA ARG A 9 -0.06 11.89 -6.75
C ARG A 9 1.27 12.57 -6.66
N SER A 10 1.64 12.95 -5.47
CA SER A 10 3.02 13.33 -5.27
C SER A 10 3.84 12.04 -5.19
N PRO A 11 4.99 11.99 -5.85
CA PRO A 11 5.88 10.83 -5.74
C PRO A 11 6.24 10.51 -4.31
N GLU A 12 6.33 11.53 -3.46
CA GLU A 12 6.64 11.32 -2.04
C GLU A 12 5.54 10.56 -1.32
N ALA A 13 4.27 10.85 -1.62
CA ALA A 13 3.15 10.17 -0.97
C ALA A 13 3.12 8.68 -1.34
N ASP A 14 3.31 8.36 -2.62
CA ASP A 14 3.35 6.98 -3.08
C ASP A 14 4.55 6.25 -2.51
N GLY A 15 5.72 6.89 -2.44
CA GLY A 15 6.91 6.33 -1.85
C GLY A 15 6.75 6.09 -0.36
N ALA A 16 6.10 7.00 0.36
CA ALA A 16 5.84 6.85 1.77
C ALA A 16 4.92 5.67 2.06
N ALA A 17 3.89 5.47 1.23
CA ALA A 17 3.02 4.30 1.35
C ALA A 17 3.81 3.01 1.12
N GLY A 18 4.68 2.99 0.12
CA GLY A 18 5.51 1.84 -0.17
C GLY A 18 6.42 1.47 0.99
N ILE A 19 6.99 2.46 1.66
CA ILE A 19 7.83 2.25 2.85
C ILE A 19 7.00 1.62 3.97
N ARG A 20 5.79 2.12 4.19
CA ARG A 20 4.91 1.58 5.24
C ARG A 20 4.49 0.15 4.93
N ILE A 21 4.17 -0.15 3.67
CA ILE A 21 3.82 -1.51 3.25
C ILE A 21 4.99 -2.46 3.49
N ARG A 22 6.18 -2.05 3.11
CA ARG A 22 7.38 -2.86 3.31
C ARG A 22 7.64 -3.12 4.79
N ALA A 23 7.54 -2.08 5.62
CA ALA A 23 7.75 -2.22 7.05
C ALA A 23 6.72 -3.16 7.67
N ALA A 24 5.44 -2.99 7.33
CA ALA A 24 4.38 -3.84 7.84
C ALA A 24 4.54 -5.30 7.37
N ARG A 25 4.99 -5.49 6.13
CA ARG A 25 5.26 -6.82 5.60
C ARG A 25 6.37 -7.51 6.39
N LYS A 26 7.45 -6.82 6.66
CA LYS A 26 8.55 -7.37 7.46
C LYS A 26 8.13 -7.67 8.88
N ASP A 27 7.34 -6.78 9.48
CA ASP A 27 6.81 -6.99 10.83
C ASP A 27 5.89 -8.21 10.88
N ALA A 28 5.18 -8.50 9.80
CA ALA A 28 4.32 -9.67 9.70
C ALA A 28 5.12 -10.95 9.38
N GLY A 29 6.42 -10.84 9.16
CA GLY A 29 7.27 -11.98 8.83
C GLY A 29 7.07 -12.52 7.43
N LEU A 30 6.55 -11.71 6.51
CA LEU A 30 6.26 -12.13 5.15
C LEU A 30 7.34 -11.66 4.18
N THR A 31 7.68 -12.55 3.24
CA THR A 31 8.48 -12.16 2.08
C THR A 31 7.58 -11.48 1.06
N GLN A 32 8.18 -10.82 0.08
CA GLN A 32 7.42 -10.26 -1.04
C GLN A 32 6.61 -11.36 -1.75
N GLN A 33 7.22 -12.51 -1.96
CA GLN A 33 6.54 -13.64 -2.60
C GLN A 33 5.40 -14.16 -1.71
N GLY A 34 5.61 -14.23 -0.41
CA GLY A 34 4.59 -14.67 0.54
C GLY A 34 3.38 -13.75 0.55
N LEU A 35 3.61 -12.44 0.58
CA LEU A 35 2.51 -11.49 0.51
C LEU A 35 1.79 -11.59 -0.84
N ALA A 36 2.54 -11.68 -1.94
CA ALA A 36 1.96 -11.80 -3.27
C ALA A 36 1.03 -13.02 -3.35
N ALA A 37 1.47 -14.16 -2.83
CA ALA A 37 0.65 -15.36 -2.83
C ALA A 37 -0.61 -15.19 -1.98
N THR A 38 -0.49 -14.54 -0.83
CA THR A 38 -1.62 -14.32 0.08
C THR A 38 -2.70 -13.45 -0.56
N VAL A 39 -2.30 -12.41 -1.27
CA VAL A 39 -3.25 -11.49 -1.91
C VAL A 39 -3.50 -11.80 -3.39
N GLN A 40 -2.94 -12.90 -3.88
CA GLN A 40 -3.19 -13.44 -5.21
C GLN A 40 -2.77 -12.51 -6.34
N VAL A 41 -1.59 -11.95 -6.22
CA VAL A 41 -0.98 -11.15 -7.29
C VAL A 41 0.45 -11.64 -7.52
N SER A 42 1.11 -11.11 -8.53
CA SER A 42 2.51 -11.43 -8.80
C SER A 42 3.42 -10.73 -7.81
N ARG A 43 4.59 -11.31 -7.57
CA ARG A 43 5.63 -10.65 -6.76
C ARG A 43 5.98 -9.28 -7.33
N GLN A 44 5.98 -9.14 -8.67
CA GLN A 44 6.28 -7.88 -9.34
C GLN A 44 5.31 -6.78 -8.91
N THR A 45 4.04 -7.12 -8.71
CA THR A 45 3.03 -6.18 -8.23
C THR A 45 3.37 -5.69 -6.82
N ILE A 46 3.82 -6.59 -5.94
CA ILE A 46 4.23 -6.21 -4.59
C ILE A 46 5.45 -5.29 -4.64
N ILE A 47 6.44 -5.63 -5.46
CA ILE A 47 7.63 -4.80 -5.64
C ILE A 47 7.22 -3.39 -6.09
N ALA A 48 6.34 -3.31 -7.08
CA ALA A 48 5.89 -2.02 -7.61
C ALA A 48 5.14 -1.20 -6.57
N MET A 49 4.33 -1.84 -5.71
CA MET A 49 3.69 -1.14 -4.60
C MET A 49 4.69 -0.59 -3.60
N GLU A 50 5.71 -1.38 -3.26
CA GLU A 50 6.71 -0.98 -2.27
C GLU A 50 7.65 0.10 -2.78
N THR A 51 7.83 0.18 -4.10
CA THR A 51 8.66 1.24 -4.70
C THR A 51 7.86 2.50 -5.05
N GLY A 52 6.54 2.46 -4.93
CA GLY A 52 5.69 3.59 -5.26
C GLY A 52 5.31 3.68 -6.73
N ASP A 53 5.62 2.67 -7.52
CA ASP A 53 5.35 2.66 -8.96
C ASP A 53 3.95 2.17 -9.32
N TYR A 54 3.20 1.67 -8.35
CA TYR A 54 1.89 1.10 -8.59
C TYR A 54 0.98 1.38 -7.40
N ALA A 55 -0.18 1.95 -7.70
CA ALA A 55 -1.24 2.14 -6.70
C ALA A 55 -2.30 1.08 -6.93
N PRO A 56 -2.58 0.24 -5.92
CA PRO A 56 -3.54 -0.84 -6.09
C PRO A 56 -4.98 -0.33 -6.17
N SER A 57 -5.85 -1.16 -6.72
CA SER A 57 -7.29 -0.94 -6.60
C SER A 57 -7.69 -0.98 -5.12
N VAL A 58 -8.86 -0.44 -4.80
CA VAL A 58 -9.39 -0.50 -3.43
C VAL A 58 -9.48 -1.94 -2.95
N TYR A 59 -9.91 -2.85 -3.82
CA TYR A 59 -10.04 -4.26 -3.43
C TYR A 59 -8.69 -4.88 -3.08
N LEU A 60 -7.67 -4.61 -3.88
CA LEU A 60 -6.34 -5.13 -3.59
C LEU A 60 -5.76 -4.48 -2.33
N ALA A 61 -5.98 -3.18 -2.16
CA ALA A 61 -5.52 -2.47 -0.97
C ALA A 61 -6.13 -3.07 0.30
N ILE A 62 -7.41 -3.41 0.28
CA ILE A 62 -8.07 -4.06 1.41
C ILE A 62 -7.44 -5.43 1.69
N LYS A 63 -7.18 -6.22 0.65
CA LYS A 63 -6.54 -7.53 0.82
C LYS A 63 -5.14 -7.40 1.43
N VAL A 64 -4.36 -6.45 0.95
CA VAL A 64 -3.02 -6.21 1.47
C VAL A 64 -3.09 -5.79 2.94
N ALA A 65 -3.97 -4.86 3.27
CA ALA A 65 -4.13 -4.40 4.64
C ALA A 65 -4.49 -5.56 5.57
N LYS A 66 -5.43 -6.41 5.17
CA LYS A 66 -5.81 -7.57 5.97
C LYS A 66 -4.65 -8.56 6.14
N ALA A 67 -3.90 -8.81 5.07
CA ALA A 67 -2.75 -9.71 5.13
C ALA A 67 -1.67 -9.20 6.07
N LEU A 68 -1.53 -7.88 6.16
CA LEU A 68 -0.54 -7.23 7.01
C LEU A 68 -1.08 -6.86 8.40
N ARG A 69 -2.32 -7.24 8.71
CA ARG A 69 -3.00 -6.93 9.97
C ARG A 69 -3.00 -5.43 10.23
N SER A 70 -3.26 -4.66 9.19
CA SER A 70 -3.28 -3.21 9.22
C SER A 70 -4.58 -2.70 8.61
N SER A 71 -4.64 -1.43 8.27
CA SER A 71 -5.78 -0.83 7.59
C SER A 71 -5.30 -0.11 6.35
N VAL A 72 -6.21 0.10 5.40
CA VAL A 72 -5.90 0.87 4.20
C VAL A 72 -5.44 2.27 4.59
N GLU A 73 -6.10 2.86 5.58
CA GLU A 73 -5.76 4.20 6.07
C GLU A 73 -4.34 4.24 6.62
N ALA A 74 -3.98 3.25 7.45
CA ALA A 74 -2.66 3.22 8.06
C ALA A 74 -1.54 3.08 7.02
N LEU A 75 -1.80 2.38 5.93
CA LEU A 75 -0.79 2.13 4.90
C LEU A 75 -0.73 3.22 3.84
N TRP A 76 -1.88 3.76 3.43
CA TRP A 76 -1.95 4.67 2.29
C TRP A 76 -2.32 6.10 2.61
N ASP A 77 -2.91 6.38 3.79
CA ASP A 77 -3.28 7.74 4.15
C ASP A 77 -2.10 8.44 4.83
N PRO A 78 -1.48 9.44 4.18
CA PRO A 78 -0.31 10.11 4.77
C PRO A 78 -0.65 10.89 6.02
N GLU A 79 -1.92 11.18 6.28
CA GLU A 79 -2.34 11.93 7.45
C GLU A 79 -2.91 11.06 8.56
N PHE A 80 -2.93 9.75 8.35
CA PHE A 80 -3.46 8.84 9.36
C PHE A 80 -2.54 8.81 10.58
N GLN A 81 -3.11 9.09 11.75
CA GLN A 81 -2.35 9.11 12.99
C GLN A 81 -2.62 7.90 13.88
N GLY A 82 -3.54 7.05 13.47
CA GLY A 82 -3.89 5.89 14.25
C GLY A 82 -4.82 6.22 15.40
N PRO A 83 -5.31 5.20 16.12
CA PRO A 83 -6.11 5.43 17.31
C PRO A 83 -5.24 6.03 18.41
N PRO A 84 -5.84 6.88 19.25
CA PRO A 84 -5.11 7.44 20.38
C PRO A 84 -4.68 6.37 21.38
#